data_401d7e510e9ce0797311c7b1b8277948
#
_entry.id   401d7e510e9ce0797311c7b1b8277948
#
_cell.length_a   1.000
_cell.length_b   1.000
_cell.length_c   1.000
_cell.angle_alpha   90.00
_cell.angle_beta   90.00
_cell.angle_gamma   90.00
#
_symmetry.space_group_name_H-M   'P 1'
#
loop_
_entity.id
_entity.type
_entity.pdbx_description
1 polymer ?
#
loop_
_entity_poly.entity_id
_entity_poly.type
_entity_poly.pdbx_seq_one_letter_code
_entity_poly.pdbx_strand_id
1 'polypeptide(L)' 'MDKELAQYINTLLAEKEREVKKEQLAYNEIYRSDKNNSVDPERMVTWGHELSWERHMIYKCQKAMDYFEEEDV' A
#
# COMPACT_ATOMS: atom_id res chain seq x y z
N MET A 1 22.40 3.05 8.46
CA MET A 1 21.24 3.84 8.92
C MET A 1 21.05 3.66 10.42
N ASP A 2 20.64 4.69 11.11
CA ASP A 2 20.34 4.63 12.54
C ASP A 2 19.25 3.59 12.80
N LYS A 3 19.48 2.74 13.79
CA LYS A 3 18.59 1.64 14.14
C LYS A 3 17.20 2.13 14.56
N GLU A 4 17.14 3.20 15.34
CA GLU A 4 15.86 3.78 15.77
C GLU A 4 15.09 4.36 14.59
N LEU A 5 15.78 5.03 13.69
CA LEU A 5 15.15 5.57 12.49
C LEU A 5 14.63 4.45 11.60
N ALA A 6 15.41 3.38 11.43
CA ALA A 6 15.00 2.22 10.65
C ALA A 6 13.73 1.59 11.23
N GLN A 7 13.66 1.44 12.55
CA GLN A 7 12.47 0.89 13.21
C GLN A 7 11.25 1.80 13.01
N TYR A 8 11.45 3.11 13.11
CA TYR A 8 10.38 4.07 12.89
C TYR A 8 9.82 3.97 11.46
N ILE A 9 10.71 3.94 10.47
CA ILE A 9 10.31 3.82 9.08
C ILE A 9 9.57 2.50 8.83
N ASN A 10 10.06 1.39 9.38
CA ASN A 10 9.41 0.09 9.23
C ASN A 10 8.03 0.08 9.87
N THR A 11 7.85 0.75 11.00
CA THR A 11 6.55 0.89 11.64
C THR A 11 5.58 1.66 10.75
N LEU A 12 6.03 2.77 10.17
CA LEU A 12 5.20 3.55 9.25
C LEU A 12 4.81 2.76 8.02
N LEU A 13 5.75 1.99 7.47
CA LEU A 13 5.46 1.14 6.30
C LEU A 13 4.45 0.06 6.63
N ALA A 14 4.55 -0.55 7.81
CA ALA A 14 3.58 -1.55 8.25
C ALA A 14 2.19 -0.96 8.41
N GLU A 15 2.08 0.25 8.96
CA GLU A 15 0.81 0.94 9.10
C GLU A 15 0.20 1.27 7.73
N LYS A 16 1.02 1.77 6.82
CA LYS A 16 0.59 2.07 5.45
C LYS A 16 0.10 0.80 4.75
N GLU A 17 0.82 -0.29 4.91
CA GLU A 17 0.43 -1.57 4.32
C GLU A 17 -0.94 -2.01 4.82
N ARG A 18 -1.21 -1.87 6.11
CA ARG A 18 -2.52 -2.22 6.67
C ARG A 18 -3.61 -1.32 6.13
N GLU A 19 -3.36 -0.01 6.03
CA GLU A 19 -4.33 0.93 5.46
C GLU A 19 -4.67 0.59 4.01
N VAL A 20 -3.65 0.30 3.21
CA VAL A 20 -3.84 -0.04 1.80
C VAL A 20 -4.60 -1.35 1.66
N LYS A 21 -4.32 -2.34 2.52
CA LYS A 21 -5.06 -3.60 2.52
C LYS A 21 -6.54 -3.39 2.83
N LYS A 22 -6.85 -2.56 3.80
CA LYS A 22 -8.25 -2.23 4.13
C LYS A 22 -8.94 -1.56 2.96
N GLU A 23 -8.26 -0.61 2.33
CA GLU A 23 -8.79 0.11 1.19
C GLU A 23 -8.99 -0.83 -0.01
N GLN A 24 -8.06 -1.77 -0.20
CA GLN A 24 -8.17 -2.78 -1.25
C GLN A 24 -9.40 -3.68 -1.05
N LEU A 25 -9.68 -4.06 0.20
CA LEU A 25 -10.87 -4.84 0.51
C LEU A 25 -12.15 -4.06 0.22
N ALA A 26 -12.18 -2.78 0.59
CA ALA A 26 -13.31 -1.92 0.31
C ALA A 26 -13.50 -1.77 -1.22
N TYR A 27 -12.43 -1.58 -1.96
CA TYR A 27 -12.46 -1.51 -3.41
C TYR A 27 -13.05 -2.80 -4.00
N ASN A 28 -12.58 -3.95 -3.53
CA ASN A 28 -13.04 -5.24 -4.03
C ASN A 28 -14.53 -5.44 -3.76
N GLU A 29 -15.02 -5.04 -2.59
CA GLU A 29 -16.43 -5.15 -2.26
C GLU A 29 -17.30 -4.27 -3.16
N ILE A 30 -16.88 -3.02 -3.37
CA ILE A 30 -17.62 -2.10 -4.24
C ILE A 30 -17.62 -2.63 -5.67
N TYR A 31 -16.49 -3.11 -6.15
CA TYR A 31 -16.36 -3.65 -7.49
C TYR A 31 -17.29 -4.84 -7.69
N ARG A 32 -17.38 -5.74 -6.69
CA ARG A 32 -18.25 -6.92 -6.77
C ARG A 32 -19.73 -6.58 -6.69
N SER A 33 -20.07 -5.58 -5.87
CA SER A 33 -21.47 -5.23 -5.60
C SER A 33 -22.02 -4.21 -6.58
N ASP A 34 -21.16 -3.60 -7.40
CA ASP A 34 -21.56 -2.54 -8.32
C ASP A 34 -22.23 -3.08 -9.57
N LYS A 35 -23.23 -3.92 -9.36
CA LYS A 35 -24.09 -4.38 -10.46
C LYS A 35 -25.09 -3.31 -10.87
N ASN A 36 -25.22 -2.26 -10.06
CA ASN A 36 -26.19 -1.21 -10.25
C ASN A 36 -25.59 0.09 -10.80
N ASN A 37 -24.29 0.06 -11.13
CA ASN A 37 -23.58 1.21 -11.70
C ASN A 37 -23.67 2.47 -10.82
N SER A 38 -23.66 2.29 -9.51
CA SER A 38 -23.72 3.42 -8.58
C SER A 38 -22.41 4.18 -8.48
N VAL A 39 -21.32 3.61 -9.00
CA VAL A 39 -20.00 4.23 -8.96
C VAL A 39 -19.51 4.45 -10.40
N ASP A 40 -18.94 5.63 -10.63
CA ASP A 40 -18.38 6.00 -11.93
C ASP A 40 -17.23 5.03 -12.29
N PRO A 41 -17.32 4.36 -13.46
CA PRO A 41 -16.26 3.45 -13.90
C PRO A 41 -14.87 4.08 -13.96
N GLU A 42 -14.78 5.35 -14.39
CA GLU A 42 -13.50 6.05 -14.45
C GLU A 42 -12.87 6.22 -13.07
N ARG A 43 -13.69 6.50 -12.06
CA ARG A 43 -13.22 6.62 -10.67
C ARG A 43 -12.72 5.29 -10.15
N MET A 44 -13.41 4.19 -10.50
CA MET A 44 -12.97 2.85 -10.09
C MET A 44 -11.62 2.51 -10.70
N VAL A 45 -11.42 2.80 -11.98
CA VAL A 45 -10.14 2.55 -12.64
C VAL A 45 -9.04 3.38 -11.99
N THR A 46 -9.28 4.66 -11.76
CA THR A 46 -8.30 5.55 -11.13
C THR A 46 -7.94 5.07 -9.73
N TRP A 47 -8.94 4.72 -8.93
CA TRP A 47 -8.73 4.21 -7.58
C TRP A 47 -7.92 2.92 -7.59
N GLY A 48 -8.25 1.99 -8.50
CA GLY A 48 -7.50 0.75 -8.65
C GLY A 48 -6.03 1.01 -9.00
N HIS A 49 -5.76 1.96 -9.89
CA HIS A 49 -4.40 2.34 -10.24
C HIS A 49 -3.66 2.96 -9.05
N GLU A 50 -4.31 3.82 -8.30
CA GLU A 50 -3.71 4.43 -7.11
C GLU A 50 -3.35 3.38 -6.06
N LEU A 51 -4.24 2.42 -5.81
CA LEU A 51 -3.98 1.33 -4.88
C LEU A 51 -2.80 0.47 -5.34
N SER A 52 -2.75 0.12 -6.61
CA SER A 52 -1.64 -0.65 -7.18
C SER A 52 -0.31 0.10 -7.04
N TRP A 53 -0.33 1.41 -7.29
CA TRP A 53 0.85 2.26 -7.15
C TRP A 53 1.32 2.32 -5.71
N GLU A 54 0.39 2.54 -4.76
CA GLU A 54 0.74 2.60 -3.34
C GLU A 54 1.33 1.27 -2.86
N ARG A 55 0.75 0.14 -3.25
CA ARG A 55 1.28 -1.18 -2.90
C ARG A 55 2.69 -1.36 -3.45
N HIS A 56 2.92 -0.95 -4.69
CA HIS A 56 4.22 -1.04 -5.33
C HIS A 56 5.26 -0.19 -4.59
N MET A 57 4.90 1.04 -4.22
CA MET A 57 5.80 1.94 -3.51
C MET A 57 6.14 1.42 -2.11
N ILE A 58 5.15 0.86 -1.41
CA ILE A 58 5.39 0.25 -0.10
C ILE A 58 6.38 -0.91 -0.24
N TYR A 59 6.16 -1.77 -1.22
CA TYR A 59 7.05 -2.91 -1.48
C TYR A 59 8.48 -2.44 -1.75
N LYS A 60 8.64 -1.43 -2.60
CA LYS A 60 9.96 -0.89 -2.91
C LYS A 60 10.65 -0.30 -1.69
N CYS A 61 9.90 0.41 -0.84
CA CYS A 61 10.45 0.96 0.39
C CYS A 61 10.87 -0.14 1.37
N GLN A 62 10.06 -1.20 1.50
CA GLN A 62 10.41 -2.34 2.34
C GLN A 62 11.69 -3.02 1.86
N LYS A 63 11.84 -3.18 0.56
CA LYS A 63 13.06 -3.77 -0.02
C LYS A 63 14.28 -2.88 0.23
N ALA A 64 14.12 -1.58 0.10
CA ALA A 64 15.21 -0.65 0.40
C ALA A 64 15.63 -0.72 1.86
N MET A 65 14.66 -0.82 2.77
CA MET A 65 14.96 -0.94 4.20
C MET A 65 15.69 -2.23 4.52
N ASP A 66 15.29 -3.34 3.92
CA ASP A 66 15.98 -4.63 4.08
C ASP A 66 17.43 -4.53 3.63
N TYR A 67 17.66 -3.85 2.51
CA TYR A 67 19.02 -3.66 1.99
C TYR A 67 19.89 -2.88 2.98
N PHE A 68 19.36 -1.79 3.54
CA PHE A 68 20.10 -0.99 4.51
C PHE A 68 20.38 -1.75 5.79
N GLU A 69 19.47 -2.57 6.25
CA GLU A 69 19.68 -3.41 7.42
C GLU A 69 20.79 -4.43 7.20
N GLU A 70 20.87 -5.03 6.01
CA GLU A 70 21.92 -5.97 5.67
C GLU A 70 23.29 -5.31 5.63
N GLU A 71 23.36 -4.05 5.17
CA GLU A 71 24.63 -3.32 5.10
C GLU A 71 25.18 -2.94 6.48
N ASP A 72 24.30 -2.75 7.46
CA ASP A 72 24.69 -2.33 8.80
C ASP A 72 25.23 -3.48 9.66
N VAL A 73 25.27 -4.67 9.12
CA VAL A 73 25.84 -5.85 9.80
C VAL A 73 27.38 -5.95 9.58
#